data_2372a2045f9f50893226d594ccca5404
#
_entry.id   2372a2045f9f50893226d594ccca5404
#
_cell.length_a   1.000
_cell.length_b   1.000
_cell.length_c   1.000
_cell.angle_alpha   90.00
_cell.angle_beta   90.00
_cell.angle_gamma   90.00
#
_symmetry.space_group_name_H-M   'P 1'
#
loop_
_entity.id
_entity.type
_entity.pdbx_description
1 polymer ?
#
loop_
_entity_poly.entity_id
_entity_poly.type
_entity_poly.pdbx_seq_one_letter_code
_entity_poly.pdbx_strand_id
1 'polypeptide(L)'
;MKVLLSQLAELTQGDLVGDPNCVIEKTSPLHTADSRSITFAEKPEKLDWNFATNARAVVLPRSYEIRLPERFAILKVDDVKTAFEAIAALFHPKRALSHSGVSDRAYVAASATLGANVSIAPFASIGDDVVIGDGAVLHSGVTIMPGASIGANTVVFPNVVVYENCSIGANCILHANCVIGAYGFGYDSSSGEHILAAQYGSVVIEDNVEIGACATIDRGAYDATLIGEGTKIDNHVMIAHNCKIGKRNLLCASVGIAGSVTTGDYVVMAGRVGVRDHLQIGSGATLGAMAGVMTNVPSGARIVGIPATPEKEQMRKQVALAKLPETQKEVRALKKELEQALARLDALEGKSGDER
;
A
#
# COMPACT_ATOMS: atom_id res chain seq x y z
N MET A 1 1.41 -27.24 -18.57
CA MET A 1 1.02 -28.41 -17.74
C MET A 1 -0.41 -28.75 -18.06
N LYS A 2 -0.81 -30.03 -18.05
CA LYS A 2 -2.21 -30.46 -18.27
C LYS A 2 -2.67 -31.15 -17.01
N VAL A 3 -3.83 -30.75 -16.48
CA VAL A 3 -4.38 -31.26 -15.22
C VAL A 3 -5.83 -31.64 -15.46
N LEU A 4 -6.26 -32.80 -14.95
CA LEU A 4 -7.66 -33.19 -15.00
C LEU A 4 -8.49 -32.39 -13.98
N LEU A 5 -9.72 -32.09 -14.33
CA LEU A 5 -10.62 -31.36 -13.41
C LEU A 5 -10.90 -32.14 -12.14
N SER A 6 -10.91 -33.48 -12.18
CA SER A 6 -10.98 -34.36 -11.00
C SER A 6 -9.82 -34.13 -10.03
N GLN A 7 -8.59 -33.91 -10.52
CA GLN A 7 -7.44 -33.61 -9.69
C GLN A 7 -7.55 -32.23 -9.01
N LEU A 8 -8.15 -31.26 -9.71
CA LEU A 8 -8.42 -29.94 -9.14
C LEU A 8 -9.53 -30.00 -8.08
N ALA A 9 -10.53 -30.88 -8.28
CA ALA A 9 -11.56 -31.11 -7.29
C ALA A 9 -10.99 -31.72 -6.01
N GLU A 10 -10.09 -32.69 -6.13
CA GLU A 10 -9.36 -33.29 -5.00
C GLU A 10 -8.53 -32.26 -4.25
N LEU A 11 -7.74 -31.47 -4.97
CA LEU A 11 -6.90 -30.42 -4.40
C LEU A 11 -7.69 -29.41 -3.57
N THR A 12 -8.89 -29.05 -4.04
CA THR A 12 -9.71 -27.97 -3.43
C THR A 12 -10.84 -28.50 -2.54
N GLN A 13 -10.94 -29.83 -2.41
CA GLN A 13 -12.06 -30.50 -1.74
C GLN A 13 -13.42 -30.06 -2.27
N GLY A 14 -13.47 -29.79 -3.59
CA GLY A 14 -14.63 -29.26 -4.28
C GLY A 14 -15.53 -30.34 -4.88
N ASP A 15 -16.82 -30.03 -5.02
CA ASP A 15 -17.80 -30.88 -5.72
C ASP A 15 -17.72 -30.62 -7.21
N LEU A 16 -17.48 -31.67 -7.99
CA LEU A 16 -17.36 -31.60 -9.43
C LEU A 16 -18.72 -31.88 -10.08
N VAL A 17 -19.14 -31.00 -11.01
CA VAL A 17 -20.30 -31.19 -11.87
C VAL A 17 -19.85 -31.12 -13.32
N GLY A 18 -20.12 -32.16 -14.09
CA GLY A 18 -19.69 -32.32 -15.49
C GLY A 18 -18.61 -33.39 -15.68
N ASP A 19 -17.85 -33.31 -16.77
CA ASP A 19 -16.86 -34.30 -17.13
C ASP A 19 -15.61 -34.26 -16.21
N PRO A 20 -15.35 -35.31 -15.41
CA PRO A 20 -14.20 -35.37 -14.52
C PRO A 20 -12.86 -35.46 -15.28
N ASN A 21 -12.89 -35.91 -16.53
CA ASN A 21 -11.72 -36.03 -17.38
C ASN A 21 -11.43 -34.78 -18.21
N CYS A 22 -12.18 -33.72 -17.95
CA CYS A 22 -11.95 -32.41 -18.56
C CYS A 22 -10.52 -31.94 -18.29
N VAL A 23 -9.77 -31.69 -19.37
CA VAL A 23 -8.37 -31.23 -19.29
C VAL A 23 -8.30 -29.72 -19.20
N ILE A 24 -7.64 -29.24 -18.17
CA ILE A 24 -7.32 -27.83 -17.96
C ILE A 24 -5.81 -27.62 -18.21
N GLU A 25 -5.48 -26.57 -18.97
CA GLU A 25 -4.09 -26.24 -19.32
C GLU A 25 -3.59 -24.95 -18.64
N LYS A 26 -4.51 -24.08 -18.20
CA LYS A 26 -4.18 -22.81 -17.57
C LYS A 26 -5.34 -22.23 -16.74
N THR A 27 -5.00 -21.32 -15.84
CA THR A 27 -5.96 -20.40 -15.23
C THR A 27 -6.07 -19.11 -16.04
N SER A 28 -7.25 -18.50 -16.09
CA SER A 28 -7.44 -17.22 -16.79
C SER A 28 -8.54 -16.39 -16.14
N PRO A 29 -8.47 -15.04 -16.23
CA PRO A 29 -9.58 -14.18 -15.86
C PRO A 29 -10.85 -14.53 -16.65
N LEU A 30 -12.03 -14.29 -16.07
CA LEU A 30 -13.31 -14.69 -16.60
C LEU A 30 -13.51 -14.28 -18.07
N HIS A 31 -13.24 -13.04 -18.42
CA HIS A 31 -13.48 -12.44 -19.73
C HIS A 31 -12.42 -12.77 -20.80
N THR A 32 -11.26 -13.30 -20.40
CA THR A 32 -10.18 -13.71 -21.32
C THR A 32 -9.98 -15.21 -21.40
N ALA A 33 -10.76 -15.98 -20.65
CA ALA A 33 -10.65 -17.43 -20.61
C ALA A 33 -11.13 -18.06 -21.93
N ASP A 34 -10.45 -19.14 -22.32
CA ASP A 34 -10.74 -19.94 -23.52
C ASP A 34 -11.06 -21.40 -23.13
N SER A 35 -11.29 -22.24 -24.15
CA SER A 35 -11.65 -23.65 -23.98
C SER A 35 -10.58 -24.53 -23.30
N ARG A 36 -9.42 -23.99 -22.93
CA ARG A 36 -8.35 -24.67 -22.19
C ARG A 36 -8.22 -24.16 -20.76
N SER A 37 -9.01 -23.16 -20.41
CA SER A 37 -8.88 -22.42 -19.15
C SER A 37 -9.88 -22.88 -18.10
N ILE A 38 -9.46 -22.81 -16.83
CA ILE A 38 -10.37 -22.70 -15.69
C ILE A 38 -10.38 -21.25 -15.19
N THR A 39 -11.56 -20.76 -14.84
CA THR A 39 -11.78 -19.43 -14.28
C THR A 39 -12.60 -19.51 -13.00
N PHE A 40 -12.95 -18.39 -12.39
CA PHE A 40 -13.76 -18.35 -11.18
C PHE A 40 -14.77 -17.19 -11.20
N ALA A 41 -15.81 -17.31 -10.38
CA ALA A 41 -16.73 -16.22 -10.09
C ALA A 41 -17.22 -16.31 -8.64
N GLU A 42 -16.94 -15.27 -7.85
CA GLU A 42 -17.43 -15.15 -6.46
C GLU A 42 -18.90 -14.74 -6.39
N LYS A 43 -19.37 -13.98 -7.38
CA LYS A 43 -20.75 -13.47 -7.48
C LYS A 43 -21.37 -13.89 -8.81
N PRO A 44 -21.60 -15.20 -9.01
CA PRO A 44 -22.03 -15.74 -10.30
C PRO A 44 -23.43 -15.28 -10.71
N GLU A 45 -24.27 -14.86 -9.77
CA GLU A 45 -25.63 -14.33 -10.00
C GLU A 45 -25.66 -13.02 -10.78
N LYS A 46 -24.51 -12.32 -10.88
CA LYS A 46 -24.39 -11.06 -11.61
C LYS A 46 -23.96 -11.24 -13.07
N LEU A 47 -23.76 -12.48 -13.50
CA LEU A 47 -23.17 -12.79 -14.82
C LEU A 47 -24.21 -13.34 -15.78
N ASP A 48 -24.20 -12.86 -17.02
CA ASP A 48 -24.85 -13.54 -18.14
C ASP A 48 -23.90 -14.63 -18.68
N TRP A 49 -24.15 -15.86 -18.28
CA TRP A 49 -23.30 -17.01 -18.61
C TRP A 49 -23.27 -17.38 -20.11
N ASN A 50 -24.14 -16.83 -20.92
CA ASN A 50 -24.07 -17.03 -22.37
C ASN A 50 -22.88 -16.27 -22.98
N PHE A 51 -22.46 -15.15 -22.33
CA PHE A 51 -21.44 -14.26 -22.86
C PHE A 51 -20.29 -14.01 -21.87
N ALA A 52 -20.42 -14.42 -20.62
CA ALA A 52 -19.45 -14.08 -19.56
C ALA A 52 -18.05 -14.66 -19.82
N THR A 53 -17.97 -15.86 -20.41
CA THR A 53 -16.69 -16.54 -20.59
C THR A 53 -16.76 -17.68 -21.62
N ASN A 54 -15.61 -17.99 -22.21
CA ASN A 54 -15.39 -19.19 -23.02
C ASN A 54 -14.54 -20.25 -22.29
N ALA A 55 -14.41 -20.15 -20.96
CA ALA A 55 -13.66 -21.09 -20.15
C ALA A 55 -14.20 -22.53 -20.33
N ARG A 56 -13.33 -23.53 -20.15
CA ARG A 56 -13.72 -24.94 -20.11
C ARG A 56 -14.35 -25.31 -18.78
N ALA A 57 -13.84 -24.74 -17.68
CA ALA A 57 -14.35 -24.98 -16.34
C ALA A 57 -14.44 -23.68 -15.54
N VAL A 58 -15.36 -23.67 -14.54
CA VAL A 58 -15.57 -22.52 -13.67
C VAL A 58 -15.62 -22.97 -12.21
N VAL A 59 -14.88 -22.27 -11.35
CA VAL A 59 -14.93 -22.43 -9.89
C VAL A 59 -16.01 -21.50 -9.33
N LEU A 60 -16.95 -22.04 -8.57
CA LEU A 60 -18.12 -21.34 -8.06
C LEU A 60 -18.34 -21.64 -6.57
N PRO A 61 -19.06 -20.75 -5.84
CA PRO A 61 -19.49 -21.06 -4.48
C PRO A 61 -20.38 -22.31 -4.42
N ARG A 62 -20.20 -23.16 -3.42
CA ARG A 62 -21.01 -24.37 -3.20
C ARG A 62 -22.50 -24.06 -3.06
N SER A 63 -22.83 -22.91 -2.51
CA SER A 63 -24.20 -22.41 -2.33
C SER A 63 -24.90 -21.98 -3.63
N TYR A 64 -24.18 -21.96 -4.77
CA TYR A 64 -24.77 -21.50 -6.02
C TYR A 64 -25.50 -22.65 -6.75
N GLU A 65 -26.81 -22.52 -6.94
CA GLU A 65 -27.68 -23.58 -7.45
C GLU A 65 -28.13 -23.41 -8.90
N ILE A 66 -27.79 -22.30 -9.58
CA ILE A 66 -28.27 -22.04 -10.94
C ILE A 66 -27.61 -23.00 -11.95
N ARG A 67 -28.39 -23.50 -12.91
CA ARG A 67 -27.91 -24.28 -14.04
C ARG A 67 -27.09 -23.39 -14.99
N LEU A 68 -25.82 -23.75 -15.13
CA LEU A 68 -24.97 -23.18 -16.19
C LEU A 68 -25.22 -23.94 -17.49
N PRO A 69 -24.91 -23.30 -18.66
CA PRO A 69 -24.87 -24.02 -19.94
C PRO A 69 -24.00 -25.28 -19.84
N GLU A 70 -24.43 -26.37 -20.47
CA GLU A 70 -23.75 -27.69 -20.43
C GLU A 70 -22.31 -27.68 -20.94
N ARG A 71 -21.91 -26.63 -21.64
CA ARG A 71 -20.52 -26.43 -22.08
C ARG A 71 -19.52 -26.26 -20.96
N PHE A 72 -19.96 -25.89 -19.74
CA PHE A 72 -19.08 -25.69 -18.59
C PHE A 72 -19.00 -26.95 -17.74
N ALA A 73 -17.76 -27.33 -17.37
CA ALA A 73 -17.54 -28.14 -16.19
C ALA A 73 -17.44 -27.21 -14.96
N ILE A 74 -18.00 -27.62 -13.83
CA ILE A 74 -18.14 -26.77 -12.66
C ILE A 74 -17.43 -27.42 -11.49
N LEU A 75 -16.67 -26.61 -10.76
CA LEU A 75 -16.05 -26.97 -9.50
C LEU A 75 -16.65 -26.10 -8.38
N LYS A 76 -17.45 -26.70 -7.52
CA LYS A 76 -18.12 -25.99 -6.40
C LYS A 76 -17.27 -26.11 -5.14
N VAL A 77 -16.95 -24.98 -4.51
CA VAL A 77 -16.09 -24.88 -3.32
C VAL A 77 -16.68 -23.94 -2.28
N ASP A 78 -16.23 -24.05 -1.05
CA ASP A 78 -16.69 -23.20 0.04
C ASP A 78 -16.07 -21.78 -0.05
N ASP A 79 -14.77 -21.72 -0.36
CA ASP A 79 -14.05 -20.46 -0.59
C ASP A 79 -13.45 -20.46 -2.01
N VAL A 80 -14.09 -19.72 -2.90
CA VAL A 80 -13.74 -19.63 -4.32
C VAL A 80 -12.34 -19.04 -4.53
N LYS A 81 -11.99 -18.05 -3.73
CA LYS A 81 -10.72 -17.35 -3.86
C LYS A 81 -9.55 -18.24 -3.45
N THR A 82 -9.62 -18.82 -2.27
CA THR A 82 -8.59 -19.72 -1.75
C THR A 82 -8.43 -20.94 -2.66
N ALA A 83 -9.53 -21.53 -3.13
CA ALA A 83 -9.49 -22.67 -4.05
C ALA A 83 -8.85 -22.29 -5.39
N PHE A 84 -9.21 -21.14 -5.95
CA PHE A 84 -8.63 -20.68 -7.22
C PHE A 84 -7.15 -20.32 -7.10
N GLU A 85 -6.72 -19.74 -5.98
CA GLU A 85 -5.31 -19.50 -5.69
C GLU A 85 -4.51 -20.80 -5.62
N ALA A 86 -5.04 -21.86 -4.98
CA ALA A 86 -4.42 -23.17 -4.96
C ALA A 86 -4.31 -23.79 -6.37
N ILE A 87 -5.36 -23.69 -7.18
CA ILE A 87 -5.35 -24.12 -8.57
C ILE A 87 -4.32 -23.32 -9.38
N ALA A 88 -4.31 -22.00 -9.23
CA ALA A 88 -3.38 -21.12 -9.94
C ALA A 88 -1.92 -21.45 -9.62
N ALA A 89 -1.62 -21.77 -8.37
CA ALA A 89 -0.28 -22.15 -7.95
C ALA A 89 0.27 -23.39 -8.68
N LEU A 90 -0.58 -24.34 -9.10
CA LEU A 90 -0.17 -25.48 -9.93
C LEU A 90 0.29 -25.04 -11.32
N PHE A 91 -0.41 -24.11 -11.94
CA PHE A 91 -0.09 -23.63 -13.28
C PHE A 91 1.02 -22.56 -13.29
N HIS A 92 1.24 -21.90 -12.16
CA HIS A 92 2.25 -20.86 -11.97
C HIS A 92 3.18 -21.22 -10.82
N PRO A 93 3.92 -22.35 -10.89
CA PRO A 93 4.83 -22.72 -9.82
C PRO A 93 5.86 -21.62 -9.60
N LYS A 94 6.07 -21.26 -8.33
CA LYS A 94 7.15 -20.33 -7.98
C LYS A 94 8.46 -20.92 -8.51
N ARG A 95 9.18 -20.18 -9.32
CA ARG A 95 10.51 -20.59 -9.75
C ARG A 95 11.40 -20.65 -8.51
N ALA A 96 12.09 -21.76 -8.32
CA ALA A 96 13.13 -21.86 -7.30
C ALA A 96 14.16 -20.75 -7.55
N LEU A 97 14.72 -20.22 -6.45
CA LEU A 97 15.86 -19.32 -6.56
C LEU A 97 16.96 -20.04 -7.34
N SER A 98 17.61 -19.33 -8.25
CA SER A 98 18.70 -19.86 -9.06
C SER A 98 19.96 -20.18 -8.24
N HIS A 99 19.98 -19.79 -6.96
CA HIS A 99 21.09 -19.96 -6.05
C HIS A 99 20.60 -20.32 -4.65
N SER A 100 21.24 -21.28 -4.01
CA SER A 100 21.07 -21.62 -2.60
C SER A 100 22.43 -21.52 -1.89
N GLY A 101 22.43 -21.04 -0.65
CA GLY A 101 23.64 -20.76 0.10
C GLY A 101 24.30 -19.43 -0.32
N VAL A 102 25.56 -19.23 0.04
CA VAL A 102 26.32 -18.01 -0.25
C VAL A 102 27.07 -18.14 -1.57
N SER A 103 26.82 -17.24 -2.50
CA SER A 103 27.54 -17.20 -3.79
C SER A 103 29.01 -16.86 -3.57
N ASP A 104 29.89 -17.47 -4.32
CA ASP A 104 31.33 -17.15 -4.43
C ASP A 104 31.59 -15.77 -5.03
N ARG A 105 30.58 -15.18 -5.68
CA ARG A 105 30.62 -13.83 -6.23
C ARG A 105 29.97 -12.78 -5.33
N ALA A 106 29.50 -13.14 -4.15
CA ALA A 106 29.05 -12.20 -3.14
C ALA A 106 30.24 -11.77 -2.26
N TYR A 107 30.22 -10.53 -1.83
CA TYR A 107 31.12 -10.08 -0.76
C TYR A 107 30.42 -10.24 0.58
N VAL A 108 31.05 -10.91 1.50
CA VAL A 108 30.59 -11.04 2.90
C VAL A 108 31.77 -10.72 3.80
N ALA A 109 31.65 -9.68 4.61
CA ALA A 109 32.68 -9.30 5.57
C ALA A 109 32.93 -10.42 6.59
N ALA A 110 34.18 -10.58 7.02
CA ALA A 110 34.58 -11.65 7.95
C ALA A 110 33.91 -11.53 9.34
N SER A 111 33.50 -10.33 9.75
CA SER A 111 32.78 -10.05 10.99
C SER A 111 31.26 -10.26 10.88
N ALA A 112 30.72 -10.48 9.67
CA ALA A 112 29.30 -10.70 9.48
C ALA A 112 28.87 -12.07 10.02
N THR A 113 27.69 -12.13 10.64
CA THR A 113 27.09 -13.35 11.17
C THR A 113 25.94 -13.79 10.29
N LEU A 114 26.01 -15.02 9.77
CA LEU A 114 24.96 -15.59 8.93
C LEU A 114 24.26 -16.72 9.66
N GLY A 115 22.93 -16.70 9.66
CA GLY A 115 22.08 -17.77 10.19
C GLY A 115 22.07 -19.02 9.32
N ALA A 116 21.30 -20.00 9.72
CA ALA A 116 21.13 -21.26 8.98
C ALA A 116 20.31 -21.04 7.70
N ASN A 117 20.64 -21.77 6.62
CA ASN A 117 19.90 -21.78 5.36
C ASN A 117 19.76 -20.39 4.68
N VAL A 118 20.68 -19.48 4.92
CA VAL A 118 20.73 -18.16 4.26
C VAL A 118 21.09 -18.36 2.78
N SER A 119 20.42 -17.60 1.90
CA SER A 119 20.74 -17.55 0.47
C SER A 119 21.20 -16.13 0.09
N ILE A 120 22.44 -16.01 -0.38
CA ILE A 120 23.05 -14.75 -0.81
C ILE A 120 23.49 -14.89 -2.28
N ALA A 121 22.79 -14.16 -3.16
CA ALA A 121 23.01 -14.26 -4.60
C ALA A 121 24.30 -13.51 -5.06
N PRO A 122 24.79 -13.75 -6.28
CA PRO A 122 25.95 -13.04 -6.84
C PRO A 122 25.81 -11.51 -6.75
N PHE A 123 26.94 -10.84 -6.50
CA PHE A 123 27.07 -9.38 -6.43
C PHE A 123 26.33 -8.72 -5.25
N ALA A 124 25.83 -9.48 -4.30
CA ALA A 124 25.41 -8.94 -3.01
C ALA A 124 26.65 -8.53 -2.19
N SER A 125 26.55 -7.45 -1.41
CA SER A 125 27.61 -6.93 -0.53
C SER A 125 27.10 -6.84 0.89
N ILE A 126 27.71 -7.58 1.80
CA ILE A 126 27.37 -7.66 3.23
C ILE A 126 28.55 -7.08 4.02
N GLY A 127 28.29 -5.95 4.70
CA GLY A 127 29.30 -5.19 5.45
C GLY A 127 29.69 -5.81 6.78
N ASP A 128 30.59 -5.10 7.46
CA ASP A 128 31.10 -5.52 8.77
C ASP A 128 29.99 -5.52 9.85
N ASP A 129 30.06 -6.50 10.76
CA ASP A 129 29.16 -6.67 11.91
C ASP A 129 27.67 -6.79 11.53
N VAL A 130 27.37 -7.12 10.26
CA VAL A 130 26.01 -7.40 9.79
C VAL A 130 25.52 -8.73 10.33
N VAL A 131 24.25 -8.79 10.75
CA VAL A 131 23.61 -10.02 11.20
C VAL A 131 22.48 -10.39 10.23
N ILE A 132 22.55 -11.58 9.63
CA ILE A 132 21.51 -12.13 8.75
C ILE A 132 20.87 -13.34 9.43
N GLY A 133 19.56 -13.28 9.66
CA GLY A 133 18.77 -14.33 10.31
C GLY A 133 18.55 -15.56 9.43
N ASP A 134 18.10 -16.66 10.07
CA ASP A 134 17.87 -17.95 9.44
C ASP A 134 16.90 -17.85 8.24
N GLY A 135 17.20 -18.57 7.17
CA GLY A 135 16.34 -18.65 5.99
C GLY A 135 16.19 -17.34 5.19
N ALA A 136 16.92 -16.28 5.53
CA ALA A 136 16.87 -15.04 4.77
C ALA A 136 17.41 -15.22 3.35
N VAL A 137 16.80 -14.50 2.41
CA VAL A 137 17.12 -14.55 0.98
C VAL A 137 17.49 -13.16 0.47
N LEU A 138 18.75 -13.00 0.07
CA LEU A 138 19.28 -11.75 -0.48
C LEU A 138 19.59 -11.96 -1.96
N HIS A 139 18.87 -11.23 -2.82
CA HIS A 139 19.06 -11.28 -4.28
C HIS A 139 20.28 -10.51 -4.74
N SER A 140 20.57 -10.60 -6.05
CA SER A 140 21.74 -9.96 -6.65
C SER A 140 21.74 -8.45 -6.49
N GLY A 141 22.91 -7.88 -6.23
CA GLY A 141 23.12 -6.43 -6.09
C GLY A 141 22.59 -5.84 -4.79
N VAL A 142 22.12 -6.65 -3.84
CA VAL A 142 21.73 -6.18 -2.50
C VAL A 142 22.96 -5.67 -1.77
N THR A 143 22.84 -4.51 -1.12
CA THR A 143 23.89 -3.94 -0.27
C THR A 143 23.37 -3.77 1.15
N ILE A 144 23.99 -4.45 2.10
CA ILE A 144 23.72 -4.32 3.54
C ILE A 144 24.95 -3.69 4.16
N MET A 145 24.80 -2.46 4.64
CA MET A 145 25.93 -1.67 5.19
C MET A 145 26.26 -2.08 6.65
N PRO A 146 27.42 -1.69 7.15
CA PRO A 146 27.91 -2.16 8.45
C PRO A 146 26.94 -2.00 9.62
N GLY A 147 26.91 -2.95 10.53
CA GLY A 147 26.07 -2.94 11.73
C GLY A 147 24.58 -3.13 11.49
N ALA A 148 24.13 -3.31 10.25
CA ALA A 148 22.72 -3.55 9.95
C ALA A 148 22.32 -4.99 10.25
N SER A 149 21.00 -5.23 10.44
CA SER A 149 20.48 -6.58 10.69
C SER A 149 19.27 -6.90 9.82
N ILE A 150 19.19 -8.15 9.36
CA ILE A 150 18.06 -8.70 8.59
C ILE A 150 17.52 -9.91 9.34
N GLY A 151 16.24 -9.88 9.69
CA GLY A 151 15.56 -10.95 10.43
C GLY A 151 15.30 -12.20 9.61
N ALA A 152 14.91 -13.27 10.31
CA ALA A 152 14.70 -14.58 9.73
C ALA A 152 13.63 -14.59 8.63
N ASN A 153 13.81 -15.43 7.60
CA ASN A 153 12.90 -15.60 6.46
C ASN A 153 12.59 -14.32 5.66
N THR A 154 13.34 -13.24 5.87
CA THR A 154 13.17 -11.99 5.13
C THR A 154 13.74 -12.13 3.73
N VAL A 155 12.97 -11.65 2.74
CA VAL A 155 13.35 -11.67 1.32
C VAL A 155 13.71 -10.25 0.87
N VAL A 156 14.94 -10.10 0.39
CA VAL A 156 15.47 -8.82 -0.08
C VAL A 156 15.72 -8.92 -1.58
N PHE A 157 14.91 -8.23 -2.37
CA PHE A 157 14.94 -8.26 -3.83
C PHE A 157 16.13 -7.48 -4.40
N PRO A 158 16.44 -7.61 -5.72
CA PRO A 158 17.64 -7.02 -6.31
C PRO A 158 17.80 -5.53 -6.06
N ASN A 159 19.06 -5.12 -5.84
CA ASN A 159 19.51 -3.73 -5.70
C ASN A 159 18.90 -2.97 -4.51
N VAL A 160 18.37 -3.65 -3.53
CA VAL A 160 17.97 -3.02 -2.25
C VAL A 160 19.22 -2.58 -1.51
N VAL A 161 19.15 -1.39 -0.90
CA VAL A 161 20.21 -0.85 -0.04
C VAL A 161 19.67 -0.65 1.36
N VAL A 162 20.33 -1.25 2.33
CA VAL A 162 20.10 -1.03 3.77
C VAL A 162 21.34 -0.36 4.35
N TYR A 163 21.15 0.86 4.82
CA TYR A 163 22.22 1.67 5.41
C TYR A 163 22.65 1.15 6.77
N GLU A 164 23.79 1.68 7.25
CA GLU A 164 24.42 1.27 8.49
C GLU A 164 23.49 1.38 9.70
N ASN A 165 23.62 0.43 10.62
CA ASN A 165 22.88 0.34 11.90
C ASN A 165 21.34 0.28 11.76
N CYS A 166 20.79 0.01 10.57
CA CYS A 166 19.37 -0.20 10.39
C CYS A 166 18.99 -1.66 10.69
N SER A 167 17.79 -1.87 11.23
CA SER A 167 17.30 -3.21 11.52
C SER A 167 15.99 -3.53 10.78
N ILE A 168 15.94 -4.71 10.18
CA ILE A 168 14.79 -5.26 9.48
C ILE A 168 14.35 -6.51 10.23
N GLY A 169 13.08 -6.60 10.58
CA GLY A 169 12.48 -7.74 11.27
C GLY A 169 12.38 -9.01 10.44
N ALA A 170 11.75 -10.02 11.00
CA ALA A 170 11.53 -11.32 10.37
C ALA A 170 10.35 -11.30 9.40
N ASN A 171 10.35 -12.23 8.42
CA ASN A 171 9.29 -12.43 7.43
C ASN A 171 8.94 -11.16 6.63
N CYS A 172 9.88 -10.25 6.47
CA CYS A 172 9.73 -9.04 5.66
C CYS A 172 9.98 -9.31 4.18
N ILE A 173 9.42 -8.44 3.33
CA ILE A 173 9.68 -8.45 1.89
C ILE A 173 10.10 -7.05 1.48
N LEU A 174 11.33 -6.90 0.99
CA LEU A 174 11.86 -5.65 0.47
C LEU A 174 11.97 -5.75 -1.04
N HIS A 175 11.10 -5.06 -1.78
CA HIS A 175 11.11 -5.09 -3.25
C HIS A 175 12.25 -4.29 -3.85
N ALA A 176 12.55 -4.57 -5.12
CA ALA A 176 13.73 -4.08 -5.83
C ALA A 176 13.90 -2.55 -5.76
N ASN A 177 15.16 -2.14 -5.60
CA ASN A 177 15.59 -0.73 -5.56
C ASN A 177 15.01 0.10 -4.39
N CYS A 178 14.39 -0.50 -3.37
CA CYS A 178 14.05 0.30 -2.19
C CYS A 178 15.33 0.62 -1.39
N VAL A 179 15.31 1.76 -0.68
CA VAL A 179 16.43 2.27 0.11
C VAL A 179 15.96 2.51 1.54
N ILE A 180 16.64 1.90 2.49
CA ILE A 180 16.34 1.98 3.91
C ILE A 180 17.50 2.67 4.65
N GLY A 181 17.20 3.78 5.34
CA GLY A 181 18.17 4.46 6.20
C GLY A 181 18.99 5.55 5.52
N ALA A 182 18.58 6.03 4.33
CA ALA A 182 19.19 7.22 3.74
C ALA A 182 19.07 8.43 4.68
N TYR A 183 19.94 9.41 4.52
CA TYR A 183 19.92 10.62 5.36
C TYR A 183 18.65 11.41 5.14
N GLY A 184 18.04 11.87 6.23
CA GLY A 184 16.86 12.72 6.20
C GLY A 184 17.16 14.09 5.59
N PHE A 185 16.14 14.72 4.99
CA PHE A 185 16.22 16.05 4.41
C PHE A 185 16.17 17.12 5.52
N GLY A 186 17.29 17.34 6.20
CA GLY A 186 17.45 18.32 7.26
C GLY A 186 18.70 19.18 7.03
N TYR A 187 18.53 20.49 6.91
CA TYR A 187 19.62 21.43 6.66
C TYR A 187 19.53 22.63 7.62
N ASP A 188 20.69 23.06 8.17
CA ASP A 188 20.84 24.37 8.78
C ASP A 188 21.22 25.39 7.69
N SER A 189 20.41 26.44 7.60
CA SER A 189 20.58 27.53 6.61
C SER A 189 20.94 28.87 7.26
N SER A 190 21.26 28.89 8.54
CA SER A 190 21.53 30.10 9.31
C SER A 190 22.76 30.88 8.84
N SER A 191 23.72 30.19 8.20
CA SER A 191 24.93 30.80 7.60
C SER A 191 24.72 31.38 6.19
N GLY A 192 23.55 31.18 5.58
CA GLY A 192 23.27 31.46 4.15
C GLY A 192 23.64 30.32 3.21
N GLU A 193 24.23 29.24 3.71
CA GLU A 193 24.49 27.98 3.01
C GLU A 193 23.64 26.87 3.63
N HIS A 194 23.33 25.82 2.86
CA HIS A 194 22.59 24.66 3.34
C HIS A 194 23.57 23.60 3.85
N ILE A 195 23.75 23.53 5.14
CA ILE A 195 24.63 22.56 5.82
C ILE A 195 23.78 21.38 6.30
N LEU A 196 24.14 20.16 5.87
CA LEU A 196 23.43 18.96 6.29
C LEU A 196 23.47 18.80 7.82
N ALA A 197 22.31 18.70 8.43
CA ALA A 197 22.21 18.41 9.87
C ALA A 197 22.65 16.97 10.18
N ALA A 198 23.07 16.75 11.43
CA ALA A 198 23.51 15.43 11.88
C ALA A 198 22.42 14.36 11.71
N GLN A 199 22.81 13.18 11.20
CA GLN A 199 21.93 12.03 10.90
C GLN A 199 22.51 10.76 11.58
N TYR A 200 22.46 10.71 12.92
CA TYR A 200 23.06 9.63 13.72
C TYR A 200 22.09 8.49 14.05
N GLY A 201 20.79 8.70 13.83
CA GLY A 201 19.77 7.70 14.06
C GLY A 201 19.77 6.59 13.01
N SER A 202 18.76 5.76 13.05
CA SER A 202 18.62 4.59 12.19
C SER A 202 17.19 4.43 11.67
N VAL A 203 16.92 3.30 11.02
CA VAL A 203 15.57 2.82 10.72
C VAL A 203 15.37 1.47 11.39
N VAL A 204 14.23 1.30 12.04
CA VAL A 204 13.78 0.02 12.61
C VAL A 204 12.48 -0.39 11.93
N ILE A 205 12.51 -1.53 11.26
CA ILE A 205 11.36 -2.16 10.63
C ILE A 205 11.01 -3.41 11.42
N GLU A 206 9.78 -3.47 11.94
CA GLU A 206 9.29 -4.63 12.67
C GLU A 206 8.96 -5.81 11.72
N ASP A 207 8.46 -6.91 12.27
CA ASP A 207 8.19 -8.15 11.53
C ASP A 207 7.03 -8.01 10.51
N ASN A 208 7.02 -8.90 9.51
CA ASN A 208 5.92 -9.03 8.55
C ASN A 208 5.63 -7.77 7.70
N VAL A 209 6.59 -6.85 7.59
CA VAL A 209 6.48 -5.64 6.78
C VAL A 209 6.80 -5.93 5.32
N GLU A 210 6.06 -5.30 4.41
CA GLU A 210 6.35 -5.34 2.98
C GLU A 210 6.62 -3.94 2.45
N ILE A 211 7.72 -3.76 1.72
CA ILE A 211 8.18 -2.47 1.18
C ILE A 211 8.28 -2.58 -0.32
N GLY A 212 7.49 -1.77 -1.02
CA GLY A 212 7.38 -1.73 -2.47
C GLY A 212 8.64 -1.24 -3.17
N ALA A 213 8.69 -1.48 -4.46
CA ALA A 213 9.84 -1.11 -5.29
C ALA A 213 10.06 0.41 -5.30
N CYS A 214 11.33 0.81 -5.25
CA CYS A 214 11.75 2.21 -5.25
C CYS A 214 11.18 3.05 -4.08
N ALA A 215 10.67 2.43 -3.02
CA ALA A 215 10.31 3.15 -1.81
C ALA A 215 11.56 3.58 -1.03
N THR A 216 11.49 4.71 -0.32
CA THR A 216 12.59 5.24 0.49
C THR A 216 12.11 5.52 1.90
N ILE A 217 12.92 5.11 2.89
CA ILE A 217 12.67 5.37 4.30
C ILE A 217 13.92 6.00 4.90
N ASP A 218 13.82 7.27 5.27
CA ASP A 218 14.95 8.02 5.82
C ASP A 218 15.20 7.66 7.29
N ARG A 219 16.45 7.70 7.72
CA ARG A 219 16.81 7.54 9.13
C ARG A 219 16.38 8.71 9.98
N GLY A 220 16.16 8.49 11.24
CA GLY A 220 16.00 9.60 12.17
C GLY A 220 17.30 10.37 12.42
N ALA A 221 17.17 11.62 12.87
CA ALA A 221 18.34 12.45 13.15
C ALA A 221 19.17 11.91 14.34
N TYR A 222 18.53 11.55 15.44
CA TYR A 222 19.16 11.01 16.67
C TYR A 222 18.51 9.71 17.15
N ASP A 223 17.23 9.52 16.87
CA ASP A 223 16.43 8.34 17.21
C ASP A 223 16.10 7.57 15.93
N ALA A 224 15.39 6.47 16.02
CA ALA A 224 15.01 5.71 14.83
C ALA A 224 13.73 6.22 14.16
N THR A 225 13.67 6.12 12.84
CA THR A 225 12.40 6.05 12.10
C THR A 225 11.86 4.64 12.26
N LEU A 226 10.59 4.50 12.69
CA LEU A 226 9.98 3.22 13.05
C LEU A 226 8.89 2.83 12.07
N ILE A 227 8.87 1.57 11.62
CA ILE A 227 7.81 0.97 10.81
C ILE A 227 7.23 -0.22 11.56
N GLY A 228 5.98 -0.09 12.00
CA GLY A 228 5.29 -1.10 12.81
C GLY A 228 4.93 -2.37 12.05
N GLU A 229 4.82 -3.45 12.80
CA GLU A 229 4.57 -4.82 12.36
C GLU A 229 3.39 -4.91 11.37
N GLY A 230 3.56 -5.71 10.32
CA GLY A 230 2.51 -6.02 9.35
C GLY A 230 2.13 -4.88 8.40
N THR A 231 2.78 -3.72 8.50
CA THR A 231 2.55 -2.58 7.59
C THR A 231 2.95 -2.93 6.15
N LYS A 232 2.12 -2.52 5.19
CA LYS A 232 2.34 -2.72 3.76
C LYS A 232 2.54 -1.38 3.08
N ILE A 233 3.68 -1.23 2.45
CA ILE A 233 4.15 -0.01 1.79
C ILE A 233 4.28 -0.32 0.30
N ASP A 234 3.54 0.39 -0.53
CA ASP A 234 3.53 0.19 -1.98
C ASP A 234 4.71 0.94 -2.66
N ASN A 235 4.80 0.84 -3.96
CA ASN A 235 5.88 1.38 -4.76
C ASN A 235 5.99 2.90 -4.67
N HIS A 236 7.23 3.41 -4.70
CA HIS A 236 7.54 4.85 -4.70
C HIS A 236 7.01 5.60 -3.47
N VAL A 237 6.73 4.94 -2.37
CA VAL A 237 6.39 5.62 -1.10
C VAL A 237 7.66 6.22 -0.52
N MET A 238 7.55 7.45 0.00
CA MET A 238 8.62 8.14 0.73
C MET A 238 8.19 8.38 2.17
N ILE A 239 8.98 7.90 3.12
CA ILE A 239 8.81 8.14 4.56
C ILE A 239 10.04 8.87 5.05
N ALA A 240 9.85 10.13 5.46
CA ALA A 240 10.93 10.98 5.94
C ALA A 240 11.36 10.63 7.37
N HIS A 241 12.42 11.29 7.79
CA HIS A 241 13.13 11.09 9.06
C HIS A 241 12.21 11.19 10.30
N ASN A 242 12.54 10.46 11.34
CA ASN A 242 11.86 10.48 12.65
C ASN A 242 10.38 10.13 12.64
N CYS A 243 9.87 9.54 11.55
CA CYS A 243 8.49 9.06 11.49
C CYS A 243 8.30 7.84 12.40
N LYS A 244 7.10 7.72 12.99
CA LYS A 244 6.68 6.56 13.78
C LYS A 244 5.40 6.01 13.16
N ILE A 245 5.55 5.06 12.25
CA ILE A 245 4.44 4.42 11.54
C ILE A 245 3.95 3.23 12.36
N GLY A 246 2.67 3.25 12.74
CA GLY A 246 2.03 2.18 13.51
C GLY A 246 1.93 0.86 12.77
N LYS A 247 1.25 -0.11 13.38
CA LYS A 247 1.11 -1.47 12.86
C LYS A 247 0.02 -1.59 11.80
N ARG A 248 0.21 -2.53 10.87
CA ARG A 248 -0.80 -2.94 9.86
C ARG A 248 -1.37 -1.78 9.05
N ASN A 249 -0.57 -0.77 8.81
CA ASN A 249 -0.95 0.34 7.93
C ASN A 249 -0.87 -0.09 6.45
N LEU A 250 -1.66 0.55 5.59
CA LEU A 250 -1.63 0.38 4.14
C LEU A 250 -1.27 1.72 3.50
N LEU A 251 -0.06 1.84 2.98
CA LEU A 251 0.45 3.02 2.31
C LEU A 251 0.53 2.73 0.81
N CYS A 252 -0.44 3.24 0.04
CA CYS A 252 -0.49 3.00 -1.40
C CYS A 252 0.57 3.81 -2.16
N ALA A 253 0.72 3.51 -3.45
CA ALA A 253 1.78 4.04 -4.28
C ALA A 253 1.92 5.57 -4.23
N SER A 254 3.18 6.02 -4.18
CA SER A 254 3.58 7.43 -4.19
C SER A 254 3.04 8.26 -3.01
N VAL A 255 2.69 7.65 -1.89
CA VAL A 255 2.44 8.37 -0.64
C VAL A 255 3.73 9.04 -0.18
N GLY A 256 3.65 10.31 0.22
CA GLY A 256 4.75 11.07 0.79
C GLY A 256 4.44 11.48 2.23
N ILE A 257 5.26 11.04 3.18
CA ILE A 257 5.12 11.37 4.60
C ILE A 257 6.32 12.21 5.01
N ALA A 258 6.08 13.46 5.38
CA ALA A 258 7.12 14.38 5.84
C ALA A 258 7.64 14.00 7.24
N GLY A 259 8.72 14.65 7.68
CA GLY A 259 9.43 14.30 8.91
C GLY A 259 8.58 14.36 10.18
N SER A 260 8.90 13.51 11.15
CA SER A 260 8.31 13.50 12.49
C SER A 260 6.79 13.23 12.54
N VAL A 261 6.23 12.61 11.52
CA VAL A 261 4.83 12.17 11.51
C VAL A 261 4.68 10.89 12.34
N THR A 262 3.62 10.85 13.15
CA THR A 262 3.23 9.63 13.87
C THR A 262 1.89 9.14 13.36
N THR A 263 1.80 7.86 13.02
CA THR A 263 0.51 7.22 12.72
C THR A 263 0.15 6.21 13.81
N GLY A 264 -1.14 6.06 14.08
CA GLY A 264 -1.65 4.91 14.80
C GLY A 264 -1.66 3.66 13.91
N ASP A 265 -2.35 2.61 14.39
CA ASP A 265 -2.48 1.33 13.70
C ASP A 265 -3.62 1.36 12.68
N TYR A 266 -3.56 0.45 11.68
CA TYR A 266 -4.60 0.27 10.66
C TYR A 266 -4.96 1.53 9.86
N VAL A 267 -4.02 2.46 9.70
CA VAL A 267 -4.20 3.64 8.85
C VAL A 267 -4.11 3.24 7.38
N VAL A 268 -5.02 3.77 6.56
CA VAL A 268 -5.00 3.58 5.11
C VAL A 268 -4.74 4.91 4.42
N MET A 269 -3.65 5.01 3.69
CA MET A 269 -3.33 6.14 2.83
C MET A 269 -3.42 5.72 1.37
N ALA A 270 -4.41 6.23 0.66
CA ALA A 270 -4.57 5.96 -0.77
C ALA A 270 -3.47 6.65 -1.60
N GLY A 271 -3.37 6.29 -2.88
CA GLY A 271 -2.27 6.75 -3.73
C GLY A 271 -2.08 8.27 -3.75
N ARG A 272 -0.81 8.68 -3.72
CA ARG A 272 -0.37 10.10 -3.78
C ARG A 272 -0.88 10.97 -2.62
N VAL A 273 -1.20 10.42 -1.48
CA VAL A 273 -1.44 11.21 -0.27
C VAL A 273 -0.14 11.87 0.14
N GLY A 274 -0.20 13.17 0.49
CA GLY A 274 0.89 13.92 1.09
C GLY A 274 0.56 14.28 2.53
N VAL A 275 1.44 13.97 3.47
CA VAL A 275 1.26 14.28 4.89
C VAL A 275 2.33 15.30 5.32
N ARG A 276 1.91 16.44 5.82
CA ARG A 276 2.79 17.49 6.35
C ARG A 276 3.53 16.99 7.60
N ASP A 277 4.67 17.58 7.88
CA ASP A 277 5.54 17.30 9.04
C ASP A 277 4.85 17.47 10.41
N HIS A 278 5.35 16.75 11.40
CA HIS A 278 4.92 16.81 12.81
C HIS A 278 3.42 16.53 13.05
N LEU A 279 2.74 15.81 12.17
CA LEU A 279 1.34 15.47 12.34
C LEU A 279 1.13 14.13 13.03
N GLN A 280 -0.04 14.01 13.68
CA GLN A 280 -0.55 12.77 14.25
C GLN A 280 -1.75 12.28 13.44
N ILE A 281 -1.68 11.04 12.96
CA ILE A 281 -2.76 10.38 12.22
C ILE A 281 -3.29 9.26 13.11
N GLY A 282 -4.53 9.40 13.57
CA GLY A 282 -5.16 8.45 14.49
C GLY A 282 -5.39 7.06 13.88
N SER A 283 -5.45 6.03 14.73
CA SER A 283 -5.67 4.64 14.32
C SER A 283 -6.95 4.47 13.49
N GLY A 284 -6.91 3.63 12.45
CA GLY A 284 -8.04 3.36 11.57
C GLY A 284 -8.45 4.52 10.66
N ALA A 285 -7.69 5.61 10.62
CA ALA A 285 -7.96 6.72 9.72
C ALA A 285 -7.76 6.30 8.25
N THR A 286 -8.59 6.86 7.36
CA THR A 286 -8.50 6.62 5.92
C THR A 286 -8.30 7.94 5.19
N LEU A 287 -7.16 8.08 4.49
CA LEU A 287 -6.83 9.25 3.69
C LEU A 287 -7.06 8.92 2.21
N GLY A 288 -8.01 9.60 1.59
CA GLY A 288 -8.37 9.42 0.18
C GLY A 288 -7.26 9.85 -0.77
N ALA A 289 -7.29 9.34 -1.99
CA ALA A 289 -6.25 9.59 -2.99
C ALA A 289 -6.00 11.09 -3.20
N MET A 290 -4.72 11.45 -3.33
CA MET A 290 -4.25 12.81 -3.56
C MET A 290 -4.61 13.81 -2.44
N ALA A 291 -4.99 13.35 -1.24
CA ALA A 291 -5.24 14.24 -0.11
C ALA A 291 -3.93 14.88 0.37
N GLY A 292 -3.95 16.21 0.49
CA GLY A 292 -2.91 16.99 1.18
C GLY A 292 -3.31 17.17 2.65
N VAL A 293 -2.69 16.45 3.56
CA VAL A 293 -3.02 16.47 4.99
C VAL A 293 -2.17 17.52 5.70
N MET A 294 -2.80 18.58 6.17
CA MET A 294 -2.14 19.76 6.76
C MET A 294 -2.37 19.87 8.27
N THR A 295 -3.21 19.03 8.86
CA THR A 295 -3.56 19.03 10.30
C THR A 295 -3.69 17.62 10.82
N ASN A 296 -3.64 17.44 12.14
CA ASN A 296 -3.85 16.14 12.78
C ASN A 296 -5.18 15.51 12.36
N VAL A 297 -5.18 14.19 12.22
CA VAL A 297 -6.36 13.41 11.81
C VAL A 297 -6.82 12.53 12.97
N PRO A 298 -8.07 12.66 13.44
CA PRO A 298 -8.60 11.82 14.49
C PRO A 298 -8.68 10.34 14.09
N SER A 299 -8.71 9.44 15.08
CA SER A 299 -8.89 8.01 14.87
C SER A 299 -10.21 7.71 14.14
N GLY A 300 -10.19 6.80 13.17
CA GLY A 300 -11.32 6.39 12.37
C GLY A 300 -11.84 7.44 11.37
N ALA A 301 -11.23 8.61 11.31
CA ALA A 301 -11.66 9.68 10.40
C ALA A 301 -11.38 9.32 8.93
N ARG A 302 -12.25 9.79 8.03
CA ARG A 302 -12.08 9.69 6.59
C ARG A 302 -11.82 11.06 6.00
N ILE A 303 -10.65 11.27 5.45
CA ILE A 303 -10.22 12.52 4.79
C ILE A 303 -10.19 12.27 3.30
N VAL A 304 -10.74 13.17 2.52
CA VAL A 304 -10.72 13.09 1.05
C VAL A 304 -10.02 14.30 0.45
N GLY A 305 -9.29 14.03 -0.63
CA GLY A 305 -8.60 15.06 -1.40
C GLY A 305 -9.45 15.64 -2.53
N ILE A 306 -8.82 16.01 -3.63
CA ILE A 306 -9.41 16.71 -4.77
C ILE A 306 -10.00 15.68 -5.75
N PRO A 307 -11.34 15.66 -6.03
CA PRO A 307 -11.84 14.88 -7.15
C PRO A 307 -11.51 15.58 -8.48
N ALA A 308 -11.16 14.81 -9.50
CA ALA A 308 -11.11 15.30 -10.86
C ALA A 308 -12.52 15.64 -11.34
N THR A 309 -12.66 16.78 -11.98
CA THR A 309 -13.92 17.25 -12.59
C THR A 309 -13.66 17.67 -14.03
N PRO A 310 -14.70 17.72 -14.91
CA PRO A 310 -14.55 18.25 -16.26
C PRO A 310 -13.88 19.63 -16.26
N GLU A 311 -13.02 19.89 -17.23
CA GLU A 311 -12.18 21.11 -17.28
C GLU A 311 -12.99 22.40 -17.06
N LYS A 312 -14.09 22.57 -17.80
CA LYS A 312 -14.94 23.77 -17.66
C LYS A 312 -15.53 23.94 -16.26
N GLU A 313 -15.86 22.83 -15.60
CA GLU A 313 -16.36 22.85 -14.22
C GLU A 313 -15.24 23.21 -13.24
N GLN A 314 -14.06 22.63 -13.41
CA GLN A 314 -12.88 22.92 -12.58
C GLN A 314 -12.49 24.40 -12.69
N MET A 315 -12.48 24.97 -13.88
CA MET A 315 -12.19 26.39 -14.09
C MET A 315 -13.20 27.28 -13.37
N ARG A 316 -14.50 26.94 -13.43
CA ARG A 316 -15.55 27.69 -12.70
C ARG A 316 -15.34 27.63 -11.20
N LYS A 317 -15.01 26.45 -10.65
CA LYS A 317 -14.72 26.27 -9.21
C LYS A 317 -13.53 27.14 -8.78
N GLN A 318 -12.44 27.15 -9.56
CA GLN A 318 -11.26 27.96 -9.25
C GLN A 318 -11.56 29.46 -9.26
N VAL A 319 -12.30 29.94 -10.26
CA VAL A 319 -12.72 31.34 -10.33
C VAL A 319 -13.61 31.73 -9.14
N ALA A 320 -14.54 30.85 -8.76
CA ALA A 320 -15.40 31.07 -7.59
C ALA A 320 -14.59 31.11 -6.29
N LEU A 321 -13.64 30.20 -6.09
CA LEU A 321 -12.75 30.19 -4.94
C LEU A 321 -11.88 31.46 -4.86
N ALA A 322 -11.34 31.93 -5.98
CA ALA A 322 -10.55 33.15 -6.02
C ALA A 322 -11.37 34.40 -5.61
N LYS A 323 -12.68 34.46 -5.93
CA LYS A 323 -13.58 35.52 -5.56
C LYS A 323 -14.18 35.41 -4.15
N LEU A 324 -14.04 34.25 -3.50
CA LEU A 324 -14.67 34.00 -2.21
C LEU A 324 -14.33 35.02 -1.12
N PRO A 325 -13.09 35.57 -0.97
CA PRO A 325 -12.78 36.59 0.02
C PRO A 325 -13.55 37.91 -0.21
N GLU A 326 -13.75 38.30 -1.48
CA GLU A 326 -14.53 39.50 -1.85
C GLU A 326 -16.00 39.29 -1.56
N THR A 327 -16.56 38.16 -2.01
CA THR A 327 -17.94 37.76 -1.72
C THR A 327 -18.25 37.73 -0.23
N GLN A 328 -17.33 37.26 0.61
CA GLN A 328 -17.50 37.28 2.06
C GLN A 328 -17.55 38.67 2.64
N LYS A 329 -16.77 39.63 2.10
CA LYS A 329 -16.86 41.07 2.51
C LYS A 329 -18.19 41.66 2.12
N GLU A 330 -18.64 41.43 0.89
CA GLU A 330 -19.95 41.89 0.41
C GLU A 330 -21.10 41.33 1.25
N VAL A 331 -21.08 40.02 1.54
CA VAL A 331 -22.13 39.41 2.39
C VAL A 331 -22.13 40.01 3.79
N ARG A 332 -20.99 40.32 4.39
CA ARG A 332 -20.91 40.97 5.71
C ARG A 332 -21.47 42.41 5.65
N ALA A 333 -21.19 43.17 4.58
CA ALA A 333 -21.72 44.50 4.38
C ALA A 333 -23.23 44.47 4.22
N LEU A 334 -23.75 43.60 3.34
CA LEU A 334 -25.18 43.40 3.14
C LEU A 334 -25.93 43.00 4.40
N LYS A 335 -25.34 42.11 5.22
CA LYS A 335 -25.92 41.74 6.51
C LYS A 335 -26.07 42.93 7.45
N LYS A 336 -25.04 43.79 7.52
CA LYS A 336 -25.09 45.00 8.34
C LYS A 336 -26.15 46.04 7.83
N GLU A 337 -26.25 46.20 6.50
CA GLU A 337 -27.25 47.04 5.89
C GLU A 337 -28.68 46.51 6.16
N LEU A 338 -28.88 45.21 6.07
CA LEU A 338 -30.14 44.56 6.39
C LEU A 338 -30.55 44.79 7.86
N GLU A 339 -29.61 44.57 8.79
CA GLU A 339 -29.83 44.82 10.22
C GLU A 339 -30.24 46.29 10.48
N GLN A 340 -29.60 47.27 9.80
CA GLN A 340 -29.95 48.68 9.89
C GLN A 340 -31.33 48.99 9.27
N ALA A 341 -31.67 48.36 8.16
CA ALA A 341 -32.98 48.53 7.51
C ALA A 341 -34.10 47.95 8.38
N LEU A 342 -33.91 46.79 8.99
CA LEU A 342 -34.87 46.20 9.91
C LEU A 342 -35.09 47.09 11.16
N ALA A 343 -34.01 47.58 11.77
CA ALA A 343 -34.11 48.49 12.91
C ALA A 343 -34.87 49.79 12.58
N ARG A 344 -34.73 50.33 11.33
CA ARG A 344 -35.51 51.47 10.86
C ARG A 344 -36.98 51.15 10.65
N LEU A 345 -37.29 49.96 10.13
CA LEU A 345 -38.66 49.45 9.99
C LEU A 345 -39.34 49.32 11.33
N ASP A 346 -38.71 48.69 12.28
CA ASP A 346 -39.24 48.53 13.65
C ASP A 346 -39.51 49.90 14.31
N ALA A 347 -38.61 50.88 14.11
CA ALA A 347 -38.77 52.22 14.62
C ALA A 347 -39.91 53.02 13.94
N LEU A 348 -40.24 52.69 12.72
CA LEU A 348 -41.39 53.31 11.99
C LEU A 348 -42.71 52.64 12.40
N GLU A 349 -42.72 51.32 12.56
CA GLU A 349 -43.92 50.57 13.03
C GLU A 349 -44.28 50.93 14.48
N GLY A 350 -43.26 51.06 15.37
CA GLY A 350 -43.48 51.51 16.75
C GLY A 350 -44.05 52.93 16.88
N LYS A 351 -43.80 53.80 15.91
CA LYS A 351 -44.40 55.18 15.88
C LYS A 351 -45.83 55.18 15.36
N SER A 352 -46.26 54.20 14.59
CA SER A 352 -47.64 54.10 14.10
C SER A 352 -48.65 53.57 15.12
N GLY A 353 -48.14 52.96 16.23
CA GLY A 353 -48.98 52.44 17.33
C GLY A 353 -49.36 53.42 18.42
N ASP A 354 -48.70 54.59 18.49
CA ASP A 354 -48.93 55.57 19.55
C ASP A 354 -49.88 56.74 19.14
N GLU A 355 -50.41 56.70 17.91
CA GLU A 355 -51.35 57.65 17.39
C GLU A 355 -52.81 57.13 17.28
N ARG A 356 -53.22 56.19 18.17
CA ARG A 356 -54.65 55.84 18.25
C ARG A 356 -55.20 55.92 19.66
#